data_571464b6441cd971efa2f011f1a796ba
#
_entry.id   571464b6441cd971efa2f011f1a796ba
#
_cell.length_a   1.000
_cell.length_b   1.000
_cell.length_c   1.000
_cell.angle_alpha   90.00
_cell.angle_beta   90.00
_cell.angle_gamma   90.00
#
_symmetry.space_group_name_H-M   'P 1'
#
loop_
_entity.id
_entity.type
_entity.pdbx_description
1 polymer ?
#
loop_
_entity_poly.entity_id
_entity_poly.type
_entity_poly.pdbx_seq_one_letter_code
_entity_poly.pdbx_strand_id
1 'polypeptide(L)'
;MNNKTFWIGFVVIYVVMQAYGYVVHEVMLADTYQSLASIFRPEAEMMDMMWMMMVGSALVMLLFCYIFTQGYEGKGVAEGVRYGALMGLFIAIPVFDQHVVYPLPGDLAVNWFLTCVLGFIISGAIFAAIYKPSTT
;
A
#
# COMPACT_ATOMS: atom_id res chain seq x y z
N MET A 1 1.08 -5.34 23.32
CA MET A 1 1.36 -5.69 21.91
C MET A 1 2.16 -6.98 21.86
N ASN A 2 1.78 -7.96 21.04
CA ASN A 2 2.57 -9.17 20.82
C ASN A 2 3.62 -8.89 19.74
N ASN A 3 4.86 -8.67 20.16
CA ASN A 3 5.93 -8.28 19.24
C ASN A 3 6.21 -9.34 18.15
N LYS A 4 6.09 -10.63 18.48
CA LYS A 4 6.35 -11.70 17.50
C LYS A 4 5.34 -11.67 16.35
N THR A 5 4.04 -11.69 16.65
CA THR A 5 3.00 -11.67 15.62
C THR A 5 2.93 -10.32 14.88
N PHE A 6 3.30 -9.22 15.54
CA PHE A 6 3.44 -7.91 14.92
C PHE A 6 4.50 -7.92 13.80
N TRP A 7 5.73 -8.35 14.13
CA TRP A 7 6.81 -8.34 13.14
C TRP A 7 6.62 -9.36 12.02
N ILE A 8 6.05 -10.53 12.32
CA ILE A 8 5.68 -11.50 11.28
C ILE A 8 4.64 -10.89 10.34
N GLY A 9 3.58 -10.31 10.90
CA GLY A 9 2.53 -9.66 10.11
C GLY A 9 3.08 -8.52 9.25
N PHE A 10 3.92 -7.65 9.81
CA PHE A 10 4.57 -6.57 9.06
C PHE A 10 5.39 -7.10 7.88
N VAL A 11 6.28 -8.07 8.09
CA VAL A 11 7.11 -8.63 7.01
C VAL A 11 6.24 -9.26 5.92
N VAL A 12 5.22 -10.03 6.31
CA VAL A 12 4.32 -10.69 5.35
C VAL A 12 3.60 -9.65 4.49
N ILE A 13 2.95 -8.65 5.11
CA ILE A 13 2.23 -7.64 4.31
C ILE A 13 3.18 -6.77 3.48
N TYR A 14 4.37 -6.47 3.97
CA TYR A 14 5.36 -5.74 3.19
C TYR A 14 5.75 -6.50 1.92
N VAL A 15 6.09 -7.78 2.03
CA VAL A 15 6.41 -8.62 0.87
C VAL A 15 5.22 -8.76 -0.09
N VAL A 16 4.03 -8.98 0.44
CA VAL A 16 2.80 -9.07 -0.38
C VAL A 16 2.56 -7.76 -1.12
N MET A 17 2.75 -6.61 -0.47
CA MET A 17 2.57 -5.30 -1.11
C MET A 17 3.63 -4.99 -2.16
N GLN A 18 4.88 -5.44 -1.99
CA GLN A 18 5.88 -5.31 -3.05
C GLN A 18 5.50 -6.15 -4.29
N ALA A 19 5.07 -7.39 -4.09
CA ALA A 19 4.59 -8.23 -5.19
C ALA A 19 3.33 -7.66 -5.85
N TYR A 20 2.38 -7.16 -5.06
CA TYR A 20 1.17 -6.50 -5.55
C TYR A 20 1.51 -5.25 -6.37
N GLY A 21 2.40 -4.39 -5.86
CA GLY A 21 2.86 -3.19 -6.55
C GLY A 21 3.53 -3.52 -7.87
N TYR A 22 4.38 -4.55 -7.91
CA TYR A 22 4.97 -5.04 -9.15
C TYR A 22 3.91 -5.43 -10.18
N VAL A 23 2.92 -6.22 -9.80
CA VAL A 23 1.83 -6.63 -10.72
C VAL A 23 1.05 -5.42 -11.23
N VAL A 24 0.72 -4.47 -10.37
CA VAL A 24 -0.05 -3.28 -10.76
C VAL A 24 0.77 -2.37 -11.69
N HIS A 25 2.01 -2.04 -11.32
CA HIS A 25 2.77 -1.02 -12.02
C HIS A 25 3.56 -1.55 -13.20
N GLU A 26 4.17 -2.74 -13.08
CA GLU A 26 5.05 -3.30 -14.11
C GLU A 26 4.31 -4.24 -15.09
N VAL A 27 3.11 -4.72 -14.72
CA VAL A 27 2.34 -5.61 -15.60
C VAL A 27 1.06 -4.93 -16.09
N MET A 28 0.21 -4.43 -15.19
CA MET A 28 -1.09 -3.88 -15.58
C MET A 28 -0.99 -2.48 -16.21
N LEU A 29 -0.11 -1.62 -15.70
CA LEU A 29 0.02 -0.22 -16.12
C LEU A 29 1.25 0.05 -17.00
N ALA A 30 2.03 -0.97 -17.39
CA ALA A 30 3.25 -0.82 -18.15
C ALA A 30 3.05 0.00 -19.45
N ASP A 31 2.07 -0.37 -20.29
CA ASP A 31 1.77 0.31 -21.55
C ASP A 31 1.35 1.77 -21.32
N THR A 32 0.60 2.02 -20.25
CA THR A 32 0.20 3.38 -19.89
C THR A 32 1.41 4.23 -19.52
N TYR A 33 2.34 3.70 -18.73
CA TYR A 33 3.56 4.43 -18.37
C TYR A 33 4.47 4.67 -19.55
N GLN A 34 4.59 3.73 -20.49
CA GLN A 34 5.35 3.92 -21.73
C GLN A 34 4.77 5.06 -22.56
N SER A 35 3.46 5.15 -22.67
CA SER A 35 2.80 6.25 -23.41
C SER A 35 3.00 7.62 -22.77
N LEU A 36 3.32 7.65 -21.47
CA LEU A 36 3.50 8.85 -20.65
C LEU A 36 4.97 9.11 -20.28
N ALA A 37 5.92 8.48 -20.98
CA ALA A 37 7.35 8.55 -20.67
C ALA A 37 7.91 10.00 -20.63
N SER A 38 7.29 10.94 -21.37
CA SER A 38 7.68 12.37 -21.32
C SER A 38 7.30 13.09 -20.03
N ILE A 39 6.37 12.52 -19.24
CA ILE A 39 5.88 13.10 -17.98
C ILE A 39 6.68 12.55 -16.80
N PHE A 40 7.06 11.27 -16.89
CA PHE A 40 7.80 10.60 -15.84
C PHE A 40 9.31 10.78 -15.97
N ARG A 41 10.00 10.58 -14.87
CA ARG A 41 11.46 10.57 -14.81
C ARG A 41 12.01 9.42 -15.68
N PRO A 42 13.17 9.58 -16.34
CA PRO A 42 13.82 8.50 -17.06
C PRO A 42 14.05 7.26 -16.20
N GLU A 43 13.86 6.08 -16.77
CA GLU A 43 13.92 4.80 -16.04
C GLU A 43 15.25 4.62 -15.27
N ALA A 44 16.38 4.97 -15.88
CA ALA A 44 17.69 4.88 -15.23
C ALA A 44 17.75 5.70 -13.93
N GLU A 45 17.22 6.93 -13.94
CA GLU A 45 17.17 7.79 -12.74
C GLU A 45 16.19 7.24 -11.70
N MET A 46 15.06 6.66 -12.14
CA MET A 46 14.10 6.02 -11.22
C MET A 46 14.73 4.83 -10.50
N MET A 47 15.50 4.00 -11.24
CA MET A 47 16.19 2.84 -10.65
C MET A 47 17.18 3.26 -9.56
N ASP A 48 17.95 4.33 -9.77
CA ASP A 48 18.88 4.85 -8.76
C ASP A 48 18.17 5.32 -7.47
N MET A 49 16.90 5.71 -7.58
CA MET A 49 16.11 6.22 -6.46
C MET A 49 15.12 5.17 -5.89
N MET A 50 15.04 3.98 -6.46
CA MET A 50 14.07 2.94 -6.08
C MET A 50 14.14 2.58 -4.58
N TRP A 51 15.32 2.63 -4.00
CA TRP A 51 15.50 2.38 -2.56
C TRP A 51 14.68 3.34 -1.69
N MET A 52 14.46 4.59 -2.12
CA MET A 52 13.62 5.56 -1.37
C MET A 52 12.18 5.09 -1.34
N MET A 53 11.67 4.56 -2.44
CA MET A 53 10.32 4.01 -2.50
C MET A 53 10.19 2.77 -1.62
N MET A 54 11.20 1.90 -1.60
CA MET A 54 11.20 0.71 -0.74
C MET A 54 11.21 1.08 0.75
N VAL A 55 12.03 2.04 1.15
CA VAL A 55 12.07 2.55 2.54
C VAL A 55 10.76 3.25 2.90
N GLY A 56 10.25 4.12 2.02
CA GLY A 56 8.98 4.81 2.22
C GLY A 56 7.81 3.85 2.40
N SER A 57 7.70 2.85 1.52
CA SER A 57 6.65 1.83 1.63
C SER A 57 6.79 0.98 2.90
N ALA A 58 8.02 0.66 3.33
CA ALA A 58 8.26 -0.04 4.59
C ALA A 58 7.78 0.79 5.79
N LEU A 59 8.07 2.09 5.82
CA LEU A 59 7.60 2.98 6.88
C LEU A 59 6.07 3.11 6.90
N VAL A 60 5.43 3.23 5.74
CA VAL A 60 3.96 3.27 5.65
C VAL A 60 3.35 1.97 6.18
N MET A 61 3.87 0.81 5.77
CA MET A 61 3.38 -0.48 6.26
C MET A 61 3.64 -0.68 7.76
N LEU A 62 4.76 -0.20 8.27
CA LEU A 62 5.06 -0.27 9.70
C LEU A 62 4.07 0.57 10.53
N LEU A 63 3.81 1.80 10.09
CA LEU A 63 2.81 2.67 10.73
C LEU A 63 1.41 2.09 10.62
N PHE A 64 1.06 1.54 9.46
CA PHE A 64 -0.21 0.86 9.23
C PHE A 64 -0.42 -0.27 10.26
N CYS A 65 0.57 -1.14 10.44
CA CYS A 65 0.51 -2.21 11.45
C CYS A 65 0.41 -1.64 12.87
N TYR A 66 1.21 -0.62 13.18
CA TYR A 66 1.22 -0.01 14.52
C TYR A 66 -0.14 0.60 14.85
N ILE A 67 -0.72 1.41 13.96
CA ILE A 67 -2.02 2.04 14.18
C ILE A 67 -3.11 0.97 14.35
N PHE A 68 -3.09 -0.10 13.56
CA PHE A 68 -4.02 -1.22 13.73
C PHE A 68 -3.98 -1.78 15.16
N THR A 69 -2.77 -1.95 15.72
CA THR A 69 -2.64 -2.51 17.07
C THR A 69 -3.18 -1.59 18.17
N GLN A 70 -3.24 -0.28 17.94
CA GLN A 70 -3.78 0.69 18.90
C GLN A 70 -5.32 0.65 18.99
N GLY A 71 -5.97 0.28 17.89
CA GLY A 71 -7.44 0.20 17.82
C GLY A 71 -8.00 -1.24 17.73
N TYR A 72 -7.16 -2.24 18.02
CA TYR A 72 -7.55 -3.65 17.85
C TYR A 72 -8.69 -4.06 18.77
N GLU A 73 -9.82 -4.45 18.18
CA GLU A 73 -11.05 -4.83 18.88
C GLU A 73 -11.25 -6.36 18.98
N GLY A 74 -10.40 -7.15 18.35
CA GLY A 74 -10.50 -8.61 18.36
C GLY A 74 -11.55 -9.19 17.40
N LYS A 75 -12.01 -8.42 16.42
CA LYS A 75 -13.04 -8.83 15.45
C LYS A 75 -12.48 -9.59 14.24
N GLY A 76 -11.18 -9.91 14.24
CA GLY A 76 -10.52 -10.72 13.24
C GLY A 76 -10.41 -10.05 11.86
N VAL A 77 -10.49 -10.86 10.78
CA VAL A 77 -10.27 -10.39 9.40
C VAL A 77 -11.23 -9.26 8.99
N ALA A 78 -12.47 -9.29 9.44
CA ALA A 78 -13.44 -8.22 9.12
C ALA A 78 -13.01 -6.86 9.65
N GLU A 79 -12.38 -6.82 10.81
CA GLU A 79 -11.77 -5.61 11.39
C GLU A 79 -10.62 -5.12 10.51
N GLY A 80 -9.75 -6.02 10.06
CA GLY A 80 -8.65 -5.72 9.16
C GLY A 80 -9.12 -5.15 7.82
N VAL A 81 -10.16 -5.73 7.23
CA VAL A 81 -10.78 -5.23 5.98
C VAL A 81 -11.31 -3.81 6.17
N ARG A 82 -12.09 -3.55 7.24
CA ARG A 82 -12.61 -2.22 7.55
C ARG A 82 -11.50 -1.19 7.75
N TYR A 83 -10.49 -1.55 8.53
CA TYR A 83 -9.32 -0.71 8.78
C TYR A 83 -8.55 -0.45 7.48
N GLY A 84 -8.28 -1.49 6.70
CA GLY A 84 -7.60 -1.37 5.42
C GLY A 84 -8.35 -0.47 4.43
N ALA A 85 -9.68 -0.57 4.36
CA ALA A 85 -10.49 0.31 3.55
C ALA A 85 -10.37 1.78 3.96
N LEU A 86 -10.42 2.08 5.26
CA LEU A 86 -10.28 3.45 5.77
C LEU A 86 -8.88 4.02 5.49
N MET A 87 -7.84 3.25 5.79
CA MET A 87 -6.46 3.67 5.54
C MET A 87 -6.16 3.78 4.05
N GLY A 88 -6.71 2.86 3.24
CA GLY A 88 -6.59 2.90 1.79
C GLY A 88 -7.23 4.16 1.21
N LEU A 89 -8.42 4.54 1.64
CA LEU A 89 -9.07 5.79 1.24
C LEU A 89 -8.26 7.01 1.68
N PHE A 90 -7.77 7.02 2.93
CA PHE A 90 -6.95 8.12 3.45
C PHE A 90 -5.69 8.36 2.61
N ILE A 91 -5.03 7.29 2.15
CA ILE A 91 -3.83 7.38 1.30
C ILE A 91 -4.19 7.64 -0.18
N ALA A 92 -5.26 7.01 -0.69
CA ALA A 92 -5.61 7.08 -2.10
C ALA A 92 -6.14 8.45 -2.54
N ILE A 93 -6.81 9.20 -1.65
CA ILE A 93 -7.34 10.54 -1.99
C ILE A 93 -6.21 11.49 -2.42
N PRO A 94 -5.15 11.72 -1.65
CA PRO A 94 -4.04 12.57 -2.09
C PRO A 94 -3.30 12.01 -3.32
N VAL A 95 -3.28 10.70 -3.52
CA VAL A 95 -2.71 10.10 -4.74
C VAL A 95 -3.56 10.43 -5.96
N PHE A 96 -4.88 10.37 -5.83
CA PHE A 96 -5.80 10.79 -6.90
C PHE A 96 -5.64 12.28 -7.23
N ASP A 97 -5.44 13.14 -6.24
CA ASP A 97 -5.28 14.59 -6.41
C ASP A 97 -4.03 14.97 -7.24
N GLN A 98 -3.05 14.07 -7.41
CA GLN A 98 -1.91 14.28 -8.29
C GLN A 98 -2.34 14.56 -9.75
N HIS A 99 -3.48 14.01 -10.19
CA HIS A 99 -4.08 14.26 -11.49
C HIS A 99 -4.42 15.75 -11.73
N VAL A 100 -4.71 16.50 -10.67
CA VAL A 100 -4.99 17.95 -10.78
C VAL A 100 -3.70 18.75 -11.02
N VAL A 101 -2.59 18.28 -10.44
CA VAL A 101 -1.29 19.00 -10.49
C VAL A 101 -0.48 18.60 -11.71
N TYR A 102 -0.48 17.33 -12.06
CA TYR A 102 0.24 16.80 -13.21
C TYR A 102 -0.72 16.46 -14.34
N PRO A 103 -0.31 16.63 -15.62
CA PRO A 103 -1.15 16.33 -16.77
C PRO A 103 -1.26 14.79 -17.00
N LEU A 104 -1.75 14.09 -15.98
CA LEU A 104 -1.96 12.65 -16.01
C LEU A 104 -3.36 12.32 -16.54
N PRO A 105 -3.52 11.24 -17.31
CA PRO A 105 -4.85 10.76 -17.71
C PRO A 105 -5.73 10.41 -16.50
N GLY A 106 -7.03 10.74 -16.59
CA GLY A 106 -7.95 10.49 -15.48
C GLY A 106 -8.17 9.01 -15.18
N ASP A 107 -8.09 8.14 -16.19
CA ASP A 107 -8.14 6.69 -16.04
C ASP A 107 -6.95 6.14 -15.24
N LEU A 108 -5.75 6.70 -15.43
CA LEU A 108 -4.59 6.35 -14.63
C LEU A 108 -4.79 6.74 -13.16
N ALA A 109 -5.30 7.95 -12.90
CA ALA A 109 -5.59 8.42 -11.55
C ALA A 109 -6.64 7.54 -10.84
N VAL A 110 -7.70 7.12 -11.57
CA VAL A 110 -8.71 6.18 -11.05
C VAL A 110 -8.10 4.81 -10.78
N ASN A 111 -7.25 4.30 -11.66
CA ASN A 111 -6.57 3.02 -11.43
C ASN A 111 -5.67 3.07 -10.19
N TRP A 112 -4.89 4.14 -10.00
CA TRP A 112 -4.08 4.33 -8.80
C TRP A 112 -4.92 4.37 -7.53
N PHE A 113 -6.05 5.09 -7.58
CA PHE A 113 -6.97 5.16 -6.45
C PHE A 113 -7.51 3.78 -6.07
N LEU A 114 -8.08 3.06 -7.04
CA LEU A 114 -8.71 1.76 -6.80
C LEU A 114 -7.70 0.70 -6.34
N THR A 115 -6.54 0.63 -7.00
CA THR A 115 -5.50 -0.33 -6.63
C THR A 115 -4.87 0.00 -5.28
N CYS A 116 -4.73 1.27 -4.93
CA CYS A 116 -4.28 1.68 -3.61
C CYS A 116 -5.25 1.20 -2.52
N VAL A 117 -6.55 1.51 -2.65
CA VAL A 117 -7.57 1.07 -1.68
C VAL A 117 -7.59 -0.44 -1.55
N LEU A 118 -7.57 -1.17 -2.68
CA LEU A 118 -7.57 -2.64 -2.67
C LEU A 118 -6.32 -3.21 -1.98
N GLY A 119 -5.15 -2.66 -2.26
CA GLY A 119 -3.90 -3.09 -1.61
C GLY A 119 -3.94 -2.95 -0.09
N PHE A 120 -4.46 -1.83 0.41
CA PHE A 120 -4.63 -1.63 1.86
C PHE A 120 -5.69 -2.55 2.48
N ILE A 121 -6.78 -2.86 1.77
CA ILE A 121 -7.77 -3.85 2.21
C ILE A 121 -7.13 -5.23 2.35
N ILE A 122 -6.36 -5.67 1.36
CA ILE A 122 -5.64 -6.95 1.37
C ILE A 122 -4.65 -6.97 2.56
N SER A 123 -3.86 -5.90 2.73
CA SER A 123 -2.91 -5.79 3.83
C SER A 123 -3.58 -5.86 5.20
N GLY A 124 -4.70 -5.17 5.37
CA GLY A 124 -5.48 -5.19 6.61
C GLY A 124 -6.04 -6.57 6.93
N ALA A 125 -6.61 -7.24 5.93
CA ALA A 125 -7.13 -8.60 6.07
C ALA A 125 -6.04 -9.59 6.49
N ILE A 126 -4.87 -9.56 5.83
CA ILE A 126 -3.74 -10.44 6.11
C ILE A 126 -3.17 -10.13 7.51
N PHE A 127 -2.95 -8.85 7.80
CA PHE A 127 -2.38 -8.47 9.11
C PHE A 127 -3.30 -8.89 10.26
N ALA A 128 -4.61 -8.65 10.16
CA ALA A 128 -5.59 -9.07 11.17
C ALA A 128 -5.68 -10.59 11.33
N ALA A 129 -5.43 -11.37 10.28
CA ALA A 129 -5.38 -12.83 10.36
C ALA A 129 -4.15 -13.34 11.13
N ILE A 130 -3.03 -12.61 11.04
CA ILE A 130 -1.74 -13.00 11.65
C ILE A 130 -1.61 -12.45 13.06
N TYR A 131 -2.02 -11.18 13.27
CA TYR A 131 -1.83 -10.49 14.53
C TYR A 131 -2.71 -11.07 15.64
N LYS A 132 -2.07 -11.45 16.75
CA LYS A 132 -2.73 -11.89 17.98
C LYS A 132 -2.15 -11.08 19.13
N PRO A 133 -2.96 -10.36 19.90
CA PRO A 133 -2.48 -9.63 21.06
C PRO A 133 -1.87 -10.59 22.11
N SER A 134 -1.03 -10.07 22.99
CA SER A 134 -0.60 -10.83 24.16
C SER A 134 -1.81 -11.10 25.04
N THR A 135 -2.03 -12.36 25.41
CA THR A 135 -2.90 -12.68 26.54
C THR A 135 -2.21 -12.18 27.81
N THR A 136 -2.75 -11.15 28.42
CA THR A 136 -2.40 -10.75 29.79
C THR A 136 -2.97 -11.73 30.78
#